data_c273888ac31931ecaf9d55fcd88f1641
#
_entry.id   c273888ac31931ecaf9d55fcd88f1641
#
_cell.length_a   1.000
_cell.length_b   1.000
_cell.length_c   1.000
_cell.angle_alpha   90.00
_cell.angle_beta   90.00
_cell.angle_gamma   90.00
#
_symmetry.space_group_name_H-M   'P 1'
#
loop_
_entity.id
_entity.type
_entity.pdbx_description
1 polymer ?
#
loop_
_entity_poly.entity_id
_entity_poly.type
_entity_poly.pdbx_seq_one_letter_code
_entity_poly.pdbx_strand_id
1 'polypeptide(L)'
;MITCAVPTLNSAKTLGATLLSLRSQQPVNVEIVVVDSGSTDRTLEICRHFGVPVLFDDPDNIYRAINKGLNRADSEWLAYLNSDDWIYPGSYANLMALGESAGADIVYGNCDYADAAGRFIYPFYSARPRQLCSLFRLGIMGIPQPTAIFRRSTFAQLGGFDANMRFVGDADFYTRALDAGKTFAYFDRSPVSCFRVHRGQLSFRKRDSMDEECRSLLARRGLQAGPADWSAFLNWKFRNLPNYLIRMIRASSLSKRIRMPRSMDDCGN
;
A
#
# COMPACT_ATOMS: atom_id res chain seq x y z
N MET A 1 13.96 10.74 -10.80
CA MET A 1 12.98 9.90 -11.52
C MET A 1 12.59 8.72 -10.65
N ILE A 2 11.34 8.30 -10.69
CA ILE A 2 10.82 7.11 -9.99
C ILE A 2 9.95 6.31 -10.97
N THR A 3 10.01 4.98 -10.93
CA THR A 3 9.11 4.11 -11.69
C THR A 3 8.01 3.60 -10.77
N CYS A 4 6.75 3.74 -11.19
CA CYS A 4 5.57 3.27 -10.46
C CYS A 4 4.83 2.21 -11.28
N ALA A 5 4.74 0.98 -10.76
CA ALA A 5 3.89 -0.07 -11.32
C ALA A 5 2.44 0.12 -10.85
N VAL A 6 1.50 0.00 -11.77
CA VAL A 6 0.05 0.10 -11.48
C VAL A 6 -0.63 -1.19 -11.94
N PRO A 7 -0.80 -2.17 -11.04
CA PRO A 7 -1.55 -3.38 -11.36
C PRO A 7 -3.03 -3.05 -11.57
N THR A 8 -3.62 -3.57 -12.63
CA THR A 8 -5.02 -3.28 -13.00
C THR A 8 -5.79 -4.54 -13.38
N LEU A 9 -7.05 -4.57 -12.95
CA LEU A 9 -8.06 -5.51 -13.44
C LEU A 9 -9.44 -4.87 -13.31
N ASN A 10 -10.11 -4.57 -14.43
CA ASN A 10 -11.44 -3.96 -14.47
C ASN A 10 -11.52 -2.68 -13.60
N SER A 11 -10.58 -1.75 -13.83
CA SER A 11 -10.36 -0.56 -13.01
C SER A 11 -10.87 0.74 -13.66
N ALA A 12 -11.73 0.67 -14.66
CA ALA A 12 -12.19 1.83 -15.45
C ALA A 12 -12.77 2.98 -14.57
N LYS A 13 -13.31 2.66 -13.39
CA LYS A 13 -13.92 3.67 -12.51
C LYS A 13 -12.91 4.51 -11.73
N THR A 14 -11.71 4.01 -11.54
CA THR A 14 -10.73 4.59 -10.58
C THR A 14 -9.40 4.91 -11.23
N LEU A 15 -8.95 4.12 -12.20
CA LEU A 15 -7.64 4.22 -12.84
C LEU A 15 -7.31 5.65 -13.34
N GLY A 16 -8.28 6.37 -13.90
CA GLY A 16 -8.05 7.73 -14.37
C GLY A 16 -7.56 8.67 -13.27
N ALA A 17 -8.15 8.58 -12.07
CA ALA A 17 -7.72 9.35 -10.91
C ALA A 17 -6.31 8.94 -10.42
N THR A 18 -6.02 7.64 -10.41
CA THR A 18 -4.70 7.09 -10.07
C THR A 18 -3.62 7.63 -11.02
N LEU A 19 -3.84 7.53 -12.34
CA LEU A 19 -2.88 7.99 -13.35
C LEU A 19 -2.69 9.51 -13.31
N LEU A 20 -3.76 10.28 -13.10
CA LEU A 20 -3.68 11.73 -12.93
C LEU A 20 -2.84 12.10 -11.70
N SER A 21 -3.02 11.40 -10.59
CA SER A 21 -2.25 11.64 -9.36
C SER A 21 -0.75 11.37 -9.54
N LEU A 22 -0.40 10.35 -10.30
CA LEU A 22 1.00 10.02 -10.64
C LEU A 22 1.62 11.07 -11.58
N ARG A 23 0.86 11.60 -12.52
CA ARG A 23 1.34 12.68 -13.42
C ARG A 23 1.52 14.02 -12.73
N SER A 24 0.81 14.25 -11.63
CA SER A 24 0.86 15.49 -10.86
C SER A 24 2.03 15.56 -9.87
N GLN A 25 3.01 14.62 -9.92
CA GLN A 25 4.13 14.54 -8.97
C GLN A 25 5.30 15.49 -9.27
N GLN A 26 5.01 16.71 -9.75
CA GLN A 26 6.05 17.70 -9.99
C GLN A 26 6.85 18.04 -8.71
N PRO A 27 8.17 18.25 -8.79
CA PRO A 27 9.01 18.26 -10.00
C PRO A 27 9.54 16.86 -10.39
N VAL A 28 9.08 15.79 -9.74
CA VAL A 28 9.55 14.42 -10.00
C VAL A 28 8.90 13.88 -11.27
N ASN A 29 9.72 13.37 -12.18
CA ASN A 29 9.23 12.60 -13.32
C ASN A 29 8.92 11.16 -12.85
N VAL A 30 7.66 10.74 -13.06
CA VAL A 30 7.17 9.40 -12.75
C VAL A 30 7.02 8.60 -14.04
N GLU A 31 7.82 7.57 -14.20
CA GLU A 31 7.61 6.54 -15.20
C GLU A 31 6.48 5.63 -14.73
N ILE A 32 5.34 5.67 -15.41
CA ILE A 32 4.16 4.88 -15.07
C ILE A 32 4.14 3.63 -15.93
N VAL A 33 4.09 2.46 -15.31
CA VAL A 33 3.97 1.16 -16.00
C VAL A 33 2.68 0.48 -15.52
N VAL A 34 1.66 0.47 -16.37
CA VAL A 34 0.42 -0.26 -16.08
C VAL A 34 0.63 -1.73 -16.41
N VAL A 35 0.19 -2.62 -15.52
CA VAL A 35 0.19 -4.07 -15.76
C VAL A 35 -1.24 -4.57 -15.66
N ASP A 36 -1.83 -4.88 -16.81
CA ASP A 36 -3.24 -5.28 -16.93
C ASP A 36 -3.38 -6.79 -16.91
N SER A 37 -4.24 -7.27 -16.04
CA SER A 37 -4.49 -8.69 -15.81
C SER A 37 -5.77 -9.20 -16.51
N GLY A 38 -6.02 -8.72 -17.74
CA GLY A 38 -7.13 -9.17 -18.57
C GLY A 38 -8.42 -8.40 -18.37
N SER A 39 -8.35 -7.07 -18.26
CA SER A 39 -9.53 -6.20 -18.16
C SER A 39 -10.46 -6.33 -19.37
N THR A 40 -11.75 -6.41 -19.09
CA THR A 40 -12.83 -6.48 -20.10
C THR A 40 -13.68 -5.21 -20.15
N ASP A 41 -13.43 -4.27 -19.23
CA ASP A 41 -14.08 -2.96 -19.19
C ASP A 41 -13.26 -1.90 -19.95
N ARG A 42 -13.54 -0.62 -19.73
CA ARG A 42 -12.84 0.50 -20.39
C ARG A 42 -11.45 0.80 -19.84
N THR A 43 -10.85 -0.05 -19.01
CA THR A 43 -9.52 0.15 -18.41
C THR A 43 -8.45 0.45 -19.47
N LEU A 44 -8.38 -0.34 -20.54
CA LEU A 44 -7.38 -0.17 -21.61
C LEU A 44 -7.61 1.10 -22.45
N GLU A 45 -8.86 1.57 -22.57
CA GLU A 45 -9.15 2.86 -23.20
C GLU A 45 -8.59 4.03 -22.40
N ILE A 46 -8.70 3.95 -21.06
CA ILE A 46 -8.13 4.95 -20.16
C ILE A 46 -6.60 4.96 -20.29
N CYS A 47 -5.95 3.80 -20.31
CA CYS A 47 -4.50 3.72 -20.51
C CYS A 47 -4.07 4.40 -21.82
N ARG A 48 -4.78 4.14 -22.92
CA ARG A 48 -4.52 4.77 -24.24
C ARG A 48 -4.73 6.28 -24.18
N HIS A 49 -5.79 6.76 -23.54
CA HIS A 49 -6.05 8.20 -23.36
C HIS A 49 -4.92 8.89 -22.60
N PHE A 50 -4.39 8.23 -21.56
CA PHE A 50 -3.24 8.75 -20.82
C PHE A 50 -1.90 8.49 -21.53
N GLY A 51 -1.82 7.77 -22.63
CA GLY A 51 -0.57 7.45 -23.31
C GLY A 51 0.42 6.70 -22.43
N VAL A 52 -0.05 5.84 -21.52
CA VAL A 52 0.80 5.05 -20.63
C VAL A 52 1.04 3.67 -21.21
N PRO A 53 2.27 3.11 -21.10
CA PRO A 53 2.56 1.76 -21.55
C PRO A 53 1.79 0.73 -20.72
N VAL A 54 1.29 -0.30 -21.38
CA VAL A 54 0.58 -1.41 -20.74
C VAL A 54 1.33 -2.71 -21.01
N LEU A 55 1.61 -3.42 -19.92
CA LEU A 55 2.03 -4.82 -19.93
C LEU A 55 0.82 -5.70 -19.61
N PHE A 56 0.79 -6.90 -20.17
CA PHE A 56 -0.27 -7.85 -19.86
C PHE A 56 0.25 -8.98 -18.98
N ASP A 57 -0.54 -9.39 -18.01
CA ASP A 57 -0.26 -10.52 -17.14
C ASP A 57 -1.54 -11.33 -16.87
N ASP A 58 -1.42 -12.54 -16.32
CA ASP A 58 -2.58 -13.35 -15.97
C ASP A 58 -3.26 -12.84 -14.69
N PRO A 59 -4.58 -13.01 -14.52
CA PRO A 59 -5.37 -12.38 -13.46
C PRO A 59 -5.26 -13.02 -12.08
N ASP A 60 -4.29 -13.91 -11.85
CA ASP A 60 -4.22 -14.73 -10.64
C ASP A 60 -3.36 -14.16 -9.51
N ASN A 61 -2.43 -13.22 -9.81
CA ASN A 61 -1.51 -12.73 -8.79
C ASN A 61 -1.06 -11.27 -9.00
N ILE A 62 -1.45 -10.41 -8.05
CA ILE A 62 -1.10 -8.99 -8.09
C ILE A 62 0.41 -8.75 -7.94
N TYR A 63 1.12 -9.53 -7.11
CA TYR A 63 2.55 -9.34 -6.87
C TYR A 63 3.40 -9.79 -8.07
N ARG A 64 2.93 -10.78 -8.84
CA ARG A 64 3.54 -11.11 -10.13
C ARG A 64 3.40 -9.96 -11.11
N ALA A 65 2.23 -9.35 -11.21
CA ALA A 65 2.00 -8.18 -12.05
C ALA A 65 2.89 -7.00 -11.62
N ILE A 66 2.98 -6.71 -10.31
CA ILE A 66 3.86 -5.67 -9.77
C ILE A 66 5.32 -5.95 -10.14
N ASN A 67 5.82 -7.17 -9.91
CA ASN A 67 7.18 -7.55 -10.26
C ASN A 67 7.45 -7.38 -11.76
N LYS A 68 6.50 -7.75 -12.61
CA LYS A 68 6.62 -7.60 -14.06
C LYS A 68 6.78 -6.14 -14.48
N GLY A 69 6.04 -5.23 -13.84
CA GLY A 69 6.18 -3.79 -14.07
C GLY A 69 7.51 -3.24 -13.59
N LEU A 70 7.91 -3.58 -12.35
CA LEU A 70 9.10 -3.04 -11.71
C LEU A 70 10.41 -3.62 -12.24
N ASN A 71 10.43 -4.84 -12.73
CA ASN A 71 11.64 -5.46 -13.33
C ASN A 71 12.09 -4.77 -14.62
N ARG A 72 11.28 -3.89 -15.22
CA ARG A 72 11.63 -3.09 -16.40
C ARG A 72 12.19 -1.71 -16.04
N ALA A 73 12.20 -1.36 -14.76
CA ALA A 73 12.55 -0.03 -14.31
C ALA A 73 14.07 0.18 -14.30
N ASP A 74 14.49 1.33 -14.86
CA ASP A 74 15.86 1.82 -14.73
C ASP A 74 16.01 2.90 -13.66
N SER A 75 14.90 3.39 -13.11
CA SER A 75 14.87 4.38 -12.04
C SER A 75 15.50 3.85 -10.75
N GLU A 76 16.17 4.71 -10.01
CA GLU A 76 16.75 4.38 -8.71
C GLU A 76 15.68 4.08 -7.66
N TRP A 77 14.58 4.81 -7.70
CA TRP A 77 13.43 4.64 -6.83
C TRP A 77 12.29 3.92 -7.53
N LEU A 78 11.66 3.02 -6.81
CA LEU A 78 10.51 2.24 -7.25
C LEU A 78 9.33 2.45 -6.31
N ALA A 79 8.14 2.34 -6.88
CA ALA A 79 6.86 2.31 -6.15
C ALA A 79 5.88 1.39 -6.87
N TYR A 80 4.83 0.97 -6.18
CA TYR A 80 3.62 0.52 -6.84
C TYR A 80 2.39 1.17 -6.20
N LEU A 81 1.38 1.37 -7.00
CA LEU A 81 0.13 2.01 -6.57
C LEU A 81 -1.04 1.23 -7.17
N ASN A 82 -1.95 0.79 -6.32
CA ASN A 82 -3.16 0.11 -6.80
C ASN A 82 -4.01 1.06 -7.64
N SER A 83 -4.71 0.52 -8.61
CA SER A 83 -5.49 1.28 -9.59
C SER A 83 -6.75 1.98 -9.02
N ASP A 84 -7.00 1.86 -7.73
CA ASP A 84 -8.09 2.50 -6.99
C ASP A 84 -7.60 3.54 -5.96
N ASP A 85 -6.30 3.63 -5.72
CA ASP A 85 -5.66 4.56 -4.79
C ASP A 85 -5.07 5.78 -5.53
N TRP A 86 -4.63 6.79 -4.78
CA TRP A 86 -3.91 7.94 -5.35
C TRP A 86 -2.84 8.49 -4.41
N ILE A 87 -1.88 9.19 -5.01
CA ILE A 87 -0.78 9.85 -4.32
C ILE A 87 -1.01 11.36 -4.33
N TYR A 88 -0.72 12.04 -3.22
CA TYR A 88 -0.86 13.50 -3.16
C TYR A 88 0.25 14.22 -3.93
N PRO A 89 -0.02 15.42 -4.48
CA PRO A 89 0.98 16.18 -5.22
C PRO A 89 2.26 16.41 -4.43
N GLY A 90 3.43 16.22 -5.06
CA GLY A 90 4.74 16.41 -4.46
C GLY A 90 5.18 15.35 -3.46
N SER A 91 4.35 14.33 -3.20
CA SER A 91 4.67 13.29 -2.22
C SER A 91 5.93 12.50 -2.59
N TYR A 92 6.09 12.12 -3.85
CA TYR A 92 7.30 11.40 -4.26
C TYR A 92 8.56 12.25 -4.13
N ALA A 93 8.49 13.57 -4.40
CA ALA A 93 9.61 14.48 -4.16
C ALA A 93 10.03 14.49 -2.69
N ASN A 94 9.06 14.60 -1.78
CA ASN A 94 9.29 14.61 -0.35
C ASN A 94 9.87 13.27 0.16
N LEU A 95 9.31 12.14 -0.29
CA LEU A 95 9.79 10.82 0.09
C LEU A 95 11.21 10.57 -0.42
N MET A 96 11.49 10.89 -1.68
CA MET A 96 12.83 10.74 -2.27
C MET A 96 13.85 11.61 -1.54
N ALA A 97 13.54 12.90 -1.30
CA ALA A 97 14.43 13.81 -0.57
C ALA A 97 14.75 13.31 0.85
N LEU A 98 13.75 12.75 1.55
CA LEU A 98 13.98 12.11 2.85
C LEU A 98 14.86 10.87 2.70
N GLY A 99 14.63 10.04 1.68
CA GLY A 99 15.40 8.84 1.41
C GLY A 99 16.86 9.13 1.14
N GLU A 100 17.14 10.17 0.35
CA GLU A 100 18.52 10.62 0.08
C GLU A 100 19.19 11.15 1.36
N SER A 101 18.51 12.03 2.09
CA SER A 101 19.09 12.65 3.28
C SER A 101 19.34 11.66 4.43
N ALA A 102 18.51 10.62 4.53
CA ALA A 102 18.61 9.59 5.57
C ALA A 102 19.43 8.37 5.14
N GLY A 103 19.85 8.27 3.89
CA GLY A 103 20.46 7.06 3.33
C GLY A 103 19.53 5.85 3.41
N ALA A 104 18.22 6.06 3.24
CA ALA A 104 17.24 5.01 3.48
C ALA A 104 17.02 4.13 2.23
N ASP A 105 16.80 2.85 2.49
CA ASP A 105 16.44 1.85 1.48
C ASP A 105 14.94 1.89 1.14
N ILE A 106 14.11 2.15 2.16
CA ILE A 106 12.65 2.21 2.07
C ILE A 106 12.16 3.47 2.78
N VAL A 107 11.32 4.25 2.10
CA VAL A 107 10.71 5.47 2.67
C VAL A 107 9.21 5.38 2.56
N TYR A 108 8.51 5.74 3.61
CA TYR A 108 7.06 5.70 3.64
C TYR A 108 6.48 6.86 4.45
N GLY A 109 5.20 7.12 4.28
CA GLY A 109 4.51 8.21 4.97
C GLY A 109 3.16 7.80 5.56
N ASN A 110 2.38 8.80 5.94
CA ASN A 110 1.00 8.63 6.39
C ASN A 110 0.05 8.46 5.21
N CYS A 111 -1.12 7.91 5.49
CA CYS A 111 -2.16 7.67 4.50
C CYS A 111 -3.50 8.24 4.98
N ASP A 112 -4.26 8.83 4.07
CA ASP A 112 -5.66 9.10 4.30
C ASP A 112 -6.51 7.93 3.79
N TYR A 113 -7.65 7.70 4.42
CA TYR A 113 -8.66 6.76 3.95
C TYR A 113 -9.85 7.52 3.37
N ALA A 114 -10.30 7.11 2.18
CA ALA A 114 -11.47 7.68 1.51
C ALA A 114 -12.50 6.60 1.18
N ASP A 115 -13.75 7.02 0.97
CA ASP A 115 -14.80 6.12 0.49
C ASP A 115 -14.71 5.85 -1.02
N ALA A 116 -15.61 5.03 -1.54
CA ALA A 116 -15.68 4.70 -2.96
C ALA A 116 -15.81 5.94 -3.88
N ALA A 117 -16.39 7.03 -3.39
CA ALA A 117 -16.53 8.30 -4.11
C ALA A 117 -15.32 9.24 -3.95
N GLY A 118 -14.27 8.81 -3.24
CA GLY A 118 -13.09 9.62 -2.97
C GLY A 118 -13.26 10.64 -1.85
N ARG A 119 -14.31 10.54 -1.03
CA ARG A 119 -14.52 11.46 0.10
C ARG A 119 -13.73 10.97 1.30
N PHE A 120 -12.99 11.88 1.92
CA PHE A 120 -12.18 11.62 3.11
C PHE A 120 -12.99 11.01 4.26
N ILE A 121 -12.45 9.95 4.87
CA ILE A 121 -13.03 9.28 6.05
C ILE A 121 -12.20 9.60 7.29
N TYR A 122 -10.94 9.20 7.34
CA TYR A 122 -10.04 9.44 8.47
C TYR A 122 -8.56 9.33 8.04
N PRO A 123 -7.64 10.00 8.76
CA PRO A 123 -6.22 9.83 8.54
C PRO A 123 -5.70 8.59 9.26
N PHE A 124 -4.67 7.98 8.72
CA PHE A 124 -3.94 6.87 9.32
C PHE A 124 -2.47 7.24 9.48
N TYR A 125 -1.97 7.20 10.70
CA TYR A 125 -0.57 7.44 11.01
C TYR A 125 0.21 6.14 11.01
N SER A 126 1.15 6.03 10.09
CA SER A 126 2.04 4.87 9.94
C SER A 126 2.90 4.65 11.17
N ALA A 127 3.34 3.44 11.38
CA ALA A 127 4.27 3.12 12.46
C ALA A 127 5.62 3.82 12.25
N ARG A 128 6.30 4.16 13.33
CA ARG A 128 7.69 4.64 13.26
C ARG A 128 8.62 3.46 12.95
N PRO A 129 9.77 3.65 12.29
CA PRO A 129 10.69 2.57 11.93
C PRO A 129 11.03 1.63 13.10
N ARG A 130 11.28 2.17 14.30
CA ARG A 130 11.57 1.40 15.52
C ARG A 130 10.42 0.48 16.00
N GLN A 131 9.19 0.70 15.50
CA GLN A 131 8.00 -0.08 15.89
C GLN A 131 7.69 -1.19 14.88
N LEU A 132 8.28 -1.16 13.67
CA LEU A 132 7.89 -2.04 12.58
C LEU A 132 8.08 -3.52 12.93
N CYS A 133 9.27 -3.90 13.44
CA CYS A 133 9.53 -5.29 13.82
C CYS A 133 8.50 -5.80 14.84
N SER A 134 8.19 -4.98 15.87
CA SER A 134 7.21 -5.33 16.88
C SER A 134 5.81 -5.49 16.33
N LEU A 135 5.37 -4.58 15.47
CA LEU A 135 4.05 -4.65 14.85
C LEU A 135 3.94 -5.84 13.90
N PHE A 136 4.98 -6.14 13.11
CA PHE A 136 4.97 -7.31 12.25
C PHE A 136 4.90 -8.63 13.03
N ARG A 137 5.58 -8.76 14.19
CA ARG A 137 5.43 -9.92 15.06
C ARG A 137 4.01 -10.10 15.59
N LEU A 138 3.26 -9.02 15.72
CA LEU A 138 1.84 -9.03 16.09
C LEU A 138 0.90 -9.19 14.90
N GLY A 139 1.40 -9.42 13.68
CA GLY A 139 0.60 -9.51 12.46
C GLY A 139 -0.01 -8.18 12.02
N ILE A 140 0.58 -7.06 12.43
CA ILE A 140 0.05 -5.73 12.13
C ILE A 140 0.94 -5.04 11.11
N MET A 141 0.34 -4.69 9.96
CA MET A 141 1.00 -3.88 8.95
C MET A 141 1.04 -2.42 9.40
N GLY A 142 2.23 -1.97 9.78
CA GLY A 142 2.47 -0.59 10.23
C GLY A 142 2.67 0.42 9.09
N ILE A 143 2.78 -0.05 7.85
CA ILE A 143 2.99 0.74 6.63
C ILE A 143 1.80 0.50 5.70
N PRO A 144 0.93 1.49 5.45
CA PRO A 144 -0.11 1.37 4.41
C PRO A 144 0.55 1.24 3.03
N GLN A 145 0.08 0.32 2.24
CA GLN A 145 0.65 -0.03 0.95
C GLN A 145 0.93 1.18 0.04
N PRO A 146 0.01 2.13 -0.20
CA PRO A 146 0.22 3.20 -1.18
C PRO A 146 1.17 4.30 -0.69
N THR A 147 1.82 4.15 0.47
CA THR A 147 2.65 5.21 1.06
C THR A 147 4.15 5.04 0.81
N ALA A 148 4.58 3.88 0.31
CA ALA A 148 5.99 3.52 0.31
C ALA A 148 6.64 3.62 -1.06
N ILE A 149 7.90 4.08 -1.04
CA ILE A 149 8.86 3.95 -2.14
C ILE A 149 10.08 3.18 -1.63
N PHE A 150 10.79 2.53 -2.51
CA PHE A 150 11.97 1.73 -2.15
C PHE A 150 13.04 1.79 -3.24
N ARG A 151 14.30 1.60 -2.83
CA ARG A 151 15.43 1.56 -3.77
C ARG A 151 15.31 0.36 -4.71
N ARG A 152 15.63 0.56 -6.00
CA ARG A 152 15.70 -0.53 -6.98
C ARG A 152 16.72 -1.59 -6.56
N SER A 153 17.83 -1.19 -5.96
CA SER A 153 18.84 -2.11 -5.41
C SER A 153 18.26 -3.00 -4.30
N THR A 154 17.45 -2.44 -3.41
CA THR A 154 16.77 -3.21 -2.36
C THR A 154 15.76 -4.18 -2.94
N PHE A 155 14.94 -3.75 -3.91
CA PHE A 155 14.00 -4.61 -4.62
C PHE A 155 14.72 -5.81 -5.28
N ALA A 156 15.83 -5.55 -5.98
CA ALA A 156 16.61 -6.58 -6.65
C ALA A 156 17.28 -7.55 -5.65
N GLN A 157 17.88 -7.03 -4.58
CA GLN A 157 18.53 -7.86 -3.54
C GLN A 157 17.54 -8.78 -2.80
N LEU A 158 16.31 -8.33 -2.62
CA LEU A 158 15.24 -9.13 -1.99
C LEU A 158 14.54 -10.07 -2.99
N GLY A 159 14.86 -10.02 -4.28
CA GLY A 159 14.22 -10.84 -5.31
C GLY A 159 12.78 -10.39 -5.65
N GLY A 160 12.45 -9.12 -5.39
CA GLY A 160 11.11 -8.57 -5.60
C GLY A 160 10.08 -9.02 -4.56
N PHE A 161 8.81 -8.89 -4.91
CA PHE A 161 7.69 -9.41 -4.10
C PHE A 161 7.54 -10.92 -4.32
N ASP A 162 7.20 -11.68 -3.26
CA ASP A 162 6.94 -13.12 -3.40
C ASP A 162 5.64 -13.36 -4.18
N ALA A 163 5.77 -13.88 -5.40
CA ALA A 163 4.64 -14.18 -6.28
C ALA A 163 3.80 -15.40 -5.82
N ASN A 164 4.18 -16.09 -4.76
CA ASN A 164 3.34 -17.10 -4.11
C ASN A 164 2.35 -16.48 -3.10
N MET A 165 2.60 -15.24 -2.69
CA MET A 165 1.68 -14.47 -1.86
C MET A 165 0.55 -13.88 -2.71
N ARG A 166 -0.65 -13.82 -2.14
CA ARG A 166 -1.83 -13.25 -2.81
C ARG A 166 -2.34 -11.96 -2.18
N PHE A 167 -2.13 -11.80 -0.87
CA PHE A 167 -2.75 -10.73 -0.08
C PHE A 167 -1.77 -9.90 0.73
N VAL A 168 -0.68 -10.51 1.25
CA VAL A 168 0.24 -9.88 2.20
C VAL A 168 1.69 -9.88 1.71
N GLY A 169 1.92 -9.87 0.40
CA GLY A 169 3.27 -9.86 -0.17
C GLY A 169 4.03 -8.55 0.09
N ASP A 170 3.34 -7.45 0.39
CA ASP A 170 3.94 -6.21 0.89
C ASP A 170 4.47 -6.40 2.32
N ALA A 171 3.71 -7.07 3.21
CA ALA A 171 4.18 -7.43 4.54
C ALA A 171 5.40 -8.35 4.48
N ASP A 172 5.37 -9.35 3.60
CA ASP A 172 6.51 -10.22 3.36
C ASP A 172 7.74 -9.43 2.89
N PHE A 173 7.57 -8.55 1.90
CA PHE A 173 8.66 -7.72 1.38
C PHE A 173 9.30 -6.84 2.46
N TYR A 174 8.49 -6.14 3.25
CA TYR A 174 9.01 -5.30 4.33
C TYR A 174 9.66 -6.12 5.45
N THR A 175 9.12 -7.29 5.75
CA THR A 175 9.72 -8.17 6.76
C THR A 175 11.07 -8.71 6.29
N ARG A 176 11.19 -9.15 5.02
CA ARG A 176 12.49 -9.54 4.43
C ARG A 176 13.47 -8.38 4.40
N ALA A 177 13.01 -7.17 4.15
CA ALA A 177 13.86 -5.98 4.19
C ALA A 177 14.40 -5.73 5.60
N LEU A 178 13.57 -5.84 6.65
CA LEU A 178 14.01 -5.71 8.05
C LEU A 178 15.04 -6.77 8.42
N ASP A 179 14.82 -8.03 8.04
CA ASP A 179 15.76 -9.13 8.32
C ASP A 179 17.09 -8.96 7.59
N ALA A 180 17.06 -8.35 6.40
CA ALA A 180 18.27 -8.01 5.63
C ALA A 180 18.97 -6.74 6.13
N GLY A 181 18.51 -6.16 7.26
CA GLY A 181 19.10 -4.96 7.85
C GLY A 181 18.88 -3.68 7.03
N LYS A 182 17.85 -3.65 6.17
CA LYS A 182 17.52 -2.48 5.36
C LYS A 182 17.03 -1.32 6.23
N THR A 183 17.41 -0.12 5.83
CA THR A 183 17.07 1.12 6.53
C THR A 183 15.71 1.66 6.09
N PHE A 184 14.91 2.06 7.08
CA PHE A 184 13.59 2.63 6.86
C PHE A 184 13.54 4.08 7.32
N ALA A 185 12.98 4.98 6.50
CA ALA A 185 12.70 6.36 6.88
C ALA A 185 11.18 6.64 6.82
N TYR A 186 10.71 7.46 7.74
CA TYR A 186 9.30 7.79 7.89
C TYR A 186 9.06 9.28 7.72
N PHE A 187 8.26 9.64 6.73
CA PHE A 187 7.80 11.00 6.47
C PHE A 187 6.51 11.26 7.26
N ASP A 188 6.59 12.13 8.28
CA ASP A 188 5.48 12.38 9.22
C ASP A 188 4.81 13.75 9.10
N ARG A 189 5.22 14.59 8.12
CA ARG A 189 4.74 15.97 8.00
C ARG A 189 3.31 16.07 7.48
N SER A 190 2.96 15.24 6.48
CA SER A 190 1.64 15.22 5.85
C SER A 190 1.33 13.81 5.32
N PRO A 191 0.06 13.48 5.07
CA PRO A 191 -0.26 12.26 4.33
C PRO A 191 0.32 12.34 2.93
N VAL A 192 0.86 11.22 2.44
CA VAL A 192 1.50 11.12 1.12
C VAL A 192 0.56 10.51 0.08
N SER A 193 -0.42 9.74 0.53
CA SER A 193 -1.34 9.01 -0.34
C SER A 193 -2.72 8.89 0.29
N CYS A 194 -3.66 8.44 -0.50
CA CYS A 194 -4.98 8.09 -0.03
C CYS A 194 -5.37 6.68 -0.50
N PHE A 195 -5.81 5.88 0.45
CA PHE A 195 -6.32 4.53 0.26
C PHE A 195 -7.85 4.60 0.11
N ARG A 196 -8.36 4.14 -1.01
CA ARG A 196 -9.81 4.10 -1.27
C ARG A 196 -10.39 2.81 -0.70
N VAL A 197 -11.48 2.93 0.08
CA VAL A 197 -12.20 1.78 0.65
C VAL A 197 -13.49 1.55 -0.11
N HIS A 198 -13.61 0.38 -0.74
CA HIS A 198 -14.83 -0.01 -1.44
C HIS A 198 -15.04 -1.54 -1.43
N ARG A 199 -16.30 -1.98 -1.63
CA ARG A 199 -16.65 -3.40 -1.56
C ARG A 199 -15.98 -4.28 -2.63
N GLY A 200 -15.48 -3.69 -3.71
CA GLY A 200 -14.79 -4.40 -4.78
C GLY A 200 -13.34 -4.76 -4.48
N GLN A 201 -12.74 -4.19 -3.43
CA GLN A 201 -11.35 -4.42 -3.08
C GLN A 201 -11.07 -5.86 -2.66
N LEU A 202 -9.88 -6.34 -3.01
CA LEU A 202 -9.41 -7.68 -2.66
C LEU A 202 -9.38 -7.88 -1.14
N SER A 203 -8.84 -6.90 -0.41
CA SER A 203 -8.73 -6.91 1.05
C SER A 203 -10.09 -6.94 1.78
N PHE A 204 -11.15 -6.42 1.16
CA PHE A 204 -12.49 -6.50 1.71
C PHE A 204 -13.16 -7.84 1.42
N ARG A 205 -12.99 -8.35 0.17
CA ARG A 205 -13.67 -9.56 -0.30
C ARG A 205 -13.03 -10.86 0.22
N LYS A 206 -11.75 -10.85 0.60
CA LYS A 206 -10.93 -12.00 0.94
C LYS A 206 -10.23 -11.85 2.30
N ARG A 207 -10.91 -11.21 3.25
CA ARG A 207 -10.33 -10.91 4.57
C ARG A 207 -9.82 -12.15 5.30
N ASP A 208 -10.64 -13.22 5.36
CA ASP A 208 -10.25 -14.46 6.04
C ASP A 208 -9.01 -15.10 5.41
N SER A 209 -8.96 -15.11 4.07
CA SER A 209 -7.79 -15.61 3.33
C SER A 209 -6.54 -14.76 3.58
N MET A 210 -6.71 -13.44 3.71
CA MET A 210 -5.61 -12.51 4.05
C MET A 210 -5.11 -12.76 5.48
N ASP A 211 -6.02 -12.96 6.45
CA ASP A 211 -5.66 -13.24 7.84
C ASP A 211 -4.97 -14.61 7.96
N GLU A 212 -5.37 -15.60 7.17
CA GLU A 212 -4.72 -16.92 7.10
C GLU A 212 -3.32 -16.83 6.48
N GLU A 213 -3.17 -16.11 5.37
CA GLU A 213 -1.86 -15.92 4.74
C GLU A 213 -0.91 -15.15 5.66
N CYS A 214 -1.41 -14.14 6.40
CA CYS A 214 -0.63 -13.42 7.41
C CYS A 214 -0.16 -14.37 8.53
N ARG A 215 -1.04 -15.19 9.09
CA ARG A 215 -0.66 -16.19 10.10
C ARG A 215 0.37 -17.17 9.57
N SER A 216 0.21 -17.64 8.34
CA SER A 216 1.17 -18.53 7.67
C SER A 216 2.53 -17.86 7.48
N LEU A 217 2.56 -16.58 7.10
CA LEU A 217 3.79 -15.80 6.98
C LEU A 217 4.53 -15.71 8.33
N LEU A 218 3.82 -15.36 9.40
CA LEU A 218 4.40 -15.26 10.74
C LEU A 218 4.97 -16.60 11.22
N ALA A 219 4.21 -17.69 11.02
CA ALA A 219 4.63 -19.04 11.41
C ALA A 219 5.88 -19.51 10.64
N ARG A 220 5.91 -19.33 9.33
CA ARG A 220 7.07 -19.69 8.50
C ARG A 220 8.35 -18.94 8.90
N ARG A 221 8.22 -17.71 9.39
CA ARG A 221 9.34 -16.88 9.82
C ARG A 221 9.71 -17.08 11.29
N GLY A 222 8.99 -17.92 12.04
CA GLY A 222 9.20 -18.10 13.47
C GLY A 222 8.98 -16.84 14.30
N LEU A 223 8.19 -15.88 13.79
CA LEU A 223 7.92 -14.62 14.46
C LEU A 223 6.91 -14.84 15.59
N GLN A 224 7.36 -14.59 16.82
CA GLN A 224 6.52 -14.64 18.01
C GLN A 224 6.55 -13.29 18.72
N ALA A 225 5.36 -12.83 19.10
CA ALA A 225 5.23 -11.59 19.84
C ALA A 225 5.59 -11.75 21.31
N GLY A 226 6.34 -10.80 21.85
CA GLY A 226 6.68 -10.72 23.25
C GLY A 226 6.05 -9.50 23.95
N PRO A 227 6.24 -9.34 25.28
CA PRO A 227 5.67 -8.21 26.02
C PRO A 227 6.09 -6.82 25.49
N ALA A 228 7.34 -6.68 25.00
CA ALA A 228 7.85 -5.44 24.43
C ALA A 228 7.10 -5.05 23.14
N ASP A 229 6.64 -6.02 22.36
CA ASP A 229 5.92 -5.77 21.13
C ASP A 229 4.54 -5.16 21.39
N TRP A 230 3.90 -5.59 22.48
CA TRP A 230 2.63 -5.01 22.94
C TRP A 230 2.78 -3.55 23.37
N SER A 231 3.90 -3.17 24.00
CA SER A 231 4.16 -1.78 24.35
C SER A 231 4.32 -0.89 23.11
N ALA A 232 5.02 -1.37 22.10
CA ALA A 232 5.15 -0.68 20.81
C ALA A 232 3.78 -0.53 20.11
N PHE A 233 2.96 -1.58 20.14
CA PHE A 233 1.60 -1.56 19.63
C PHE A 233 0.72 -0.53 20.34
N LEU A 234 0.70 -0.53 21.69
CA LEU A 234 -0.09 0.41 22.47
C LEU A 234 0.31 1.87 22.16
N ASN A 235 1.62 2.15 22.11
CA ASN A 235 2.12 3.48 21.75
C ASN A 235 1.64 3.92 20.36
N TRP A 236 1.74 3.05 19.36
CA TRP A 236 1.22 3.33 18.02
C TRP A 236 -0.31 3.47 18.01
N LYS A 237 -1.03 2.63 18.76
CA LYS A 237 -2.48 2.68 18.89
C LYS A 237 -2.97 3.98 19.51
N PHE A 238 -2.31 4.45 20.58
CA PHE A 238 -2.62 5.74 21.21
C PHE A 238 -2.44 6.91 20.25
N ARG A 239 -1.40 6.90 19.43
CA ARG A 239 -1.18 7.92 18.41
C ARG A 239 -2.32 7.95 17.37
N ASN A 240 -2.91 6.82 17.05
CA ASN A 240 -4.03 6.70 16.13
C ASN A 240 -5.42 6.80 16.81
N LEU A 241 -5.49 6.92 18.13
CA LEU A 241 -6.76 6.96 18.86
C LEU A 241 -7.72 8.06 18.37
N PRO A 242 -7.28 9.32 18.15
CA PRO A 242 -8.15 10.36 17.61
C PRO A 242 -8.75 9.98 16.24
N ASN A 243 -7.97 9.27 15.42
CA ASN A 243 -8.39 8.84 14.09
C ASN A 243 -9.49 7.75 14.15
N TYR A 244 -9.40 6.85 15.13
CA TYR A 244 -10.45 5.86 15.38
C TYR A 244 -11.75 6.54 15.84
N LEU A 245 -11.67 7.59 16.65
CA LEU A 245 -12.84 8.38 17.05
C LEU A 245 -13.47 9.09 15.84
N ILE A 246 -12.66 9.74 15.01
CA ILE A 246 -13.13 10.36 13.75
C ILE A 246 -13.79 9.32 12.85
N ARG A 247 -13.17 8.14 12.71
CA ARG A 247 -13.74 7.01 11.96
C ARG A 247 -15.11 6.61 12.51
N MET A 248 -15.24 6.45 13.82
CA MET A 248 -16.51 6.06 14.46
C MET A 248 -17.61 7.10 14.20
N ILE A 249 -17.32 8.40 14.37
CA ILE A 249 -18.27 9.49 14.14
C ILE A 249 -18.69 9.53 12.66
N ARG A 250 -17.74 9.45 11.74
CA ARG A 250 -18.03 9.50 10.30
C ARG A 250 -18.62 8.21 9.77
N ALA A 251 -18.24 7.04 10.29
CA ALA A 251 -18.89 5.78 9.96
C ALA A 251 -20.35 5.76 10.39
N SER A 252 -20.71 6.37 11.50
CA SER A 252 -22.11 6.51 11.91
C SER A 252 -22.93 7.42 10.97
N SER A 253 -22.33 8.43 10.37
CA SER A 253 -22.96 9.28 9.35
C SER A 253 -22.95 8.64 7.94
N LEU A 254 -21.97 7.80 7.64
CA LEU A 254 -21.85 7.03 6.39
C LEU A 254 -22.58 5.68 6.45
N SER A 255 -22.87 5.15 7.64
CA SER A 255 -23.48 3.83 7.86
C SER A 255 -24.89 3.71 7.29
N LYS A 256 -25.57 4.82 7.01
CA LYS A 256 -26.79 4.79 6.19
C LYS A 256 -26.55 4.41 4.74
N ARG A 257 -25.28 4.42 4.25
CA ARG A 257 -24.91 4.10 2.86
C ARG A 257 -23.88 2.99 2.72
N ILE A 258 -23.05 2.74 3.73
CA ILE A 258 -22.02 1.68 3.72
C ILE A 258 -21.97 1.09 5.14
N ARG A 259 -22.58 -0.08 5.37
CA ARG A 259 -22.35 -0.84 6.60
C ARG A 259 -20.89 -1.31 6.59
N MET A 260 -20.03 -0.64 7.34
CA MET A 260 -18.77 -1.24 7.76
C MET A 260 -19.08 -2.26 8.86
N PRO A 261 -18.47 -3.45 8.86
CA PRO A 261 -18.62 -4.40 9.96
C PRO A 261 -18.24 -3.72 11.27
N ARG A 262 -19.14 -3.72 12.26
CA ARG A 262 -18.95 -3.07 13.56
C ARG A 262 -18.02 -3.81 14.49
N SER A 263 -17.80 -5.09 14.24
CA SER A 263 -16.91 -5.98 15.02
C SER A 263 -16.59 -7.25 14.23
N MET A 264 -15.71 -8.08 14.75
CA MET A 264 -15.44 -9.43 14.24
C MET A 264 -16.68 -10.35 14.26
N ASP A 265 -17.75 -9.98 14.96
CA ASP A 265 -18.91 -10.83 15.22
C ASP A 265 -20.03 -10.68 14.17
N ASP A 266 -19.96 -9.69 13.28
CA ASP A 266 -21.01 -9.43 12.28
C ASP A 266 -20.82 -10.18 10.94
N CYS A 267 -19.94 -11.16 10.88
CA CYS A 267 -19.71 -11.99 9.69
C CYS A 267 -20.48 -13.32 9.70
N GLY A 268 -21.43 -13.48 10.62
CA GLY A 268 -22.32 -14.64 10.69
C GLY A 268 -23.76 -14.24 10.44
N ASN A 269 -24.15 -14.13 9.16
CA ASN A 269 -25.45 -14.49 8.56
C ASN A 269 -25.46 -14.09 7.08
#